data_cdd1097bc9b4a87d221c4d87c35e55cb
#
_entry.id   cdd1097bc9b4a87d221c4d87c35e55cb
#
_cell.length_a   1.000
_cell.length_b   1.000
_cell.length_c   1.000
_cell.angle_alpha   90.00
_cell.angle_beta   90.00
_cell.angle_gamma   90.00
#
_symmetry.space_group_name_H-M   'P 1'
#
loop_
_entity.id
_entity.type
_entity.pdbx_description
1 polymer ?
#
loop_
_entity_poly.entity_id
_entity_poly.type
_entity_poly.pdbx_seq_one_letter_code
_entity_poly.pdbx_strand_id
1 'polypeptide(L)'
;MEQNDKIQLFEDKRIRTAWDEEKEEWYFSIVDVCEVLSGTDNPRRYWSDLKRKLKSEGAVELYEKIVQLKMTAPDGKKRLTDVADTEQLLRIIQSLSLIHI
;
A
#
# COMPACT_ATOMS: atom_id res chain seq x y z
N MET A 1 -7.40 -9.18 -17.05
CA MET A 1 -6.89 -9.55 -17.02
C MET A 1 -5.64 -9.77 -16.56
N GLU A 2 -4.84 -9.48 -16.87
CA GLU A 2 -3.52 -9.83 -16.59
C GLU A 2 -2.92 -9.15 -15.41
N GLN A 3 -3.60 -8.19 -14.88
CA GLN A 3 -3.11 -7.51 -13.70
C GLN A 3 -3.01 -8.44 -12.52
N ASN A 4 -3.88 -9.43 -12.49
CA ASN A 4 -3.86 -10.38 -11.39
C ASN A 4 -2.56 -11.17 -11.33
N ASP A 5 -1.98 -11.39 -12.49
CA ASP A 5 -0.73 -12.13 -12.53
C ASP A 5 0.38 -11.39 -11.84
N LYS A 6 0.41 -10.07 -11.99
CA LYS A 6 1.43 -9.27 -11.34
C LYS A 6 1.28 -9.31 -9.84
N ILE A 7 0.05 -9.31 -9.37
CA ILE A 7 -0.21 -9.33 -7.94
C ILE A 7 0.26 -10.64 -7.34
N GLN A 8 0.15 -11.72 -8.08
CA GLN A 8 0.49 -13.03 -7.58
C GLN A 8 1.98 -13.25 -7.45
N LEU A 9 2.78 -12.30 -7.88
CA LEU A 9 4.21 -12.42 -7.72
C LEU A 9 4.68 -12.29 -6.29
N PHE A 10 3.77 -11.95 -5.38
CA PHE A 10 4.15 -11.75 -3.99
C PHE A 10 3.79 -12.96 -3.14
N GLU A 11 4.42 -14.09 -3.44
CA GLU A 11 4.40 -15.27 -2.57
C GLU A 11 2.99 -15.67 -2.13
N ASP A 12 2.09 -15.78 -3.10
CA ASP A 12 0.72 -16.21 -2.85
C ASP A 12 -0.12 -15.25 -2.06
N LYS A 13 0.43 -14.11 -1.67
CA LYS A 13 -0.36 -13.09 -1.02
C LYS A 13 -0.86 -12.11 -2.05
N ARG A 14 -2.06 -11.62 -1.83
CA ARG A 14 -2.68 -10.73 -2.77
C ARG A 14 -2.60 -9.29 -2.32
N ILE A 15 -2.25 -8.44 -3.24
CA ILE A 15 -2.27 -7.01 -3.01
C ILE A 15 -3.45 -6.47 -3.80
N ARG A 16 -4.42 -5.91 -3.09
CA ARG A 16 -5.60 -5.37 -3.74
C ARG A 16 -5.20 -4.16 -4.57
N THR A 17 -5.76 -4.07 -5.77
CA THR A 17 -5.44 -2.99 -6.70
C THR A 17 -6.71 -2.38 -7.24
N ALA A 18 -6.60 -1.15 -7.74
CA ALA A 18 -7.69 -0.47 -8.40
C ALA A 18 -7.14 0.30 -9.59
N TRP A 19 -7.88 0.29 -10.67
CA TRP A 19 -7.51 1.00 -11.88
C TRP A 19 -8.28 2.30 -11.97
N ASP A 20 -7.57 3.40 -12.19
CA ASP A 20 -8.17 4.72 -12.38
C ASP A 20 -8.16 5.03 -13.86
N GLU A 21 -9.33 5.01 -14.48
CA GLU A 21 -9.42 5.21 -15.91
C GLU A 21 -9.09 6.64 -16.34
N GLU A 22 -9.40 7.59 -15.48
CA GLU A 22 -9.12 8.98 -15.84
C GLU A 22 -7.64 9.26 -15.88
N LYS A 23 -6.91 8.76 -14.90
CA LYS A 23 -5.48 8.99 -14.82
C LYS A 23 -4.69 7.88 -15.48
N GLU A 24 -5.36 6.80 -15.85
CA GLU A 24 -4.71 5.62 -16.43
C GLU A 24 -3.57 5.15 -15.54
N GLU A 25 -3.88 4.98 -14.27
CA GLU A 25 -2.91 4.54 -13.29
C GLU A 25 -3.48 3.46 -12.41
N TRP A 26 -2.59 2.61 -11.91
CA TRP A 26 -2.94 1.60 -10.94
C TRP A 26 -2.68 2.12 -9.54
N TYR A 27 -3.60 1.82 -8.65
CA TYR A 27 -3.43 2.09 -7.22
C TYR A 27 -3.34 0.78 -6.48
N PHE A 28 -2.49 0.75 -5.48
CA PHE A 28 -2.21 -0.45 -4.71
C PHE A 28 -2.52 -0.21 -3.24
N SER A 29 -3.10 -1.23 -2.58
CA SER A 29 -3.37 -1.15 -1.15
C SER A 29 -2.05 -1.17 -0.39
N ILE A 30 -1.78 -0.11 0.34
CA ILE A 30 -0.53 0.01 1.06
C ILE A 30 -0.44 -1.00 2.20
N VAL A 31 -1.55 -1.23 2.87
CA VAL A 31 -1.60 -2.21 3.96
C VAL A 31 -1.21 -3.60 3.46
N ASP A 32 -1.73 -3.96 2.28
CA ASP A 32 -1.40 -5.27 1.71
C ASP A 32 0.08 -5.38 1.35
N VAL A 33 0.64 -4.31 0.82
CA VAL A 33 2.06 -4.29 0.49
C VAL A 33 2.90 -4.43 1.76
N CYS A 34 2.50 -3.73 2.81
CA CYS A 34 3.21 -3.83 4.08
C CYS A 34 3.19 -5.26 4.61
N GLU A 35 2.07 -5.92 4.47
CA GLU A 35 1.95 -7.30 4.93
C GLU A 35 2.88 -8.22 4.17
N VAL A 36 2.90 -8.08 2.85
CA VAL A 36 3.72 -8.94 2.01
C VAL A 36 5.21 -8.73 2.28
N LEU A 37 5.62 -7.47 2.35
CA LEU A 37 7.04 -7.16 2.46
C LEU A 37 7.60 -7.36 3.86
N SER A 38 6.80 -7.11 4.89
CA SER A 38 7.29 -7.22 6.25
C SER A 38 6.97 -8.55 6.92
N GLY A 39 5.94 -9.24 6.40
CA GLY A 39 5.50 -10.48 7.03
C GLY A 39 4.78 -10.26 8.35
N THR A 40 4.33 -9.04 8.60
CA THR A 40 3.69 -8.72 9.87
C THR A 40 2.33 -9.39 10.00
N ASP A 41 1.98 -9.74 11.24
CA ASP A 41 0.65 -10.28 11.54
C ASP A 41 -0.39 -9.19 11.64
N ASN A 42 0.04 -7.94 11.77
CA ASN A 42 -0.87 -6.83 11.93
C ASN A 42 -0.49 -5.70 10.96
N PRO A 43 -0.84 -5.85 9.67
CA PRO A 43 -0.41 -4.87 8.66
C PRO A 43 -1.00 -3.49 8.88
N ARG A 44 -2.18 -3.39 9.47
CA ARG A 44 -2.77 -2.08 9.71
C ARG A 44 -1.95 -1.29 10.71
N ARG A 45 -1.54 -1.95 11.77
CA ARG A 45 -0.74 -1.29 12.79
C ARG A 45 0.64 -0.95 12.24
N TYR A 46 1.18 -1.85 11.44
CA TYR A 46 2.47 -1.62 10.82
C TYR A 46 2.43 -0.36 9.97
N TRP A 47 1.41 -0.25 9.13
CA TRP A 47 1.28 0.92 8.27
C TRP A 47 1.03 2.18 9.07
N SER A 48 0.25 2.09 10.13
CA SER A 48 -0.03 3.23 10.98
C SER A 48 1.25 3.76 11.62
N ASP A 49 2.09 2.86 12.12
CA ASP A 49 3.37 3.23 12.70
C ASP A 49 4.30 3.83 11.65
N LEU A 50 4.30 3.26 10.46
CA LEU A 50 5.13 3.75 9.38
C LEU A 50 4.70 5.16 8.95
N LYS A 51 3.40 5.40 8.85
CA LYS A 51 2.90 6.72 8.51
C LYS A 51 3.38 7.76 9.52
N ARG A 52 3.29 7.41 10.79
CA ARG A 52 3.72 8.31 11.84
C ARG A 52 5.20 8.63 11.71
N LYS A 53 5.98 7.60 11.39
CA LYS A 53 7.41 7.78 11.25
C LYS A 53 7.76 8.62 10.04
N LEU A 54 7.11 8.37 8.91
CA LEU A 54 7.33 9.17 7.72
C LEU A 54 7.01 10.63 7.97
N LYS A 55 5.93 10.88 8.70
CA LYS A 55 5.52 12.23 9.00
C LYS A 55 6.53 12.92 9.90
N SER A 56 7.03 12.22 10.91
CA SER A 56 7.97 12.81 11.85
C SER A 56 9.34 13.05 11.24
N GLU A 57 9.68 12.31 10.19
CA GLU A 57 10.97 12.47 9.53
C GLU A 57 10.92 13.46 8.38
N GLY A 58 9.81 14.15 8.22
CA GLY A 58 9.71 15.17 7.21
C GLY A 58 9.27 14.70 5.84
N ALA A 59 8.91 13.43 5.72
CA ALA A 59 8.43 12.91 4.45
C ALA A 59 6.95 13.22 4.27
N VAL A 60 6.57 14.45 4.56
CA VAL A 60 5.18 14.87 4.52
C VAL A 60 4.61 14.79 3.11
N GLU A 61 5.42 15.12 2.13
CA GLU A 61 5.00 15.05 0.73
C GLU A 61 4.47 13.67 0.39
N LEU A 62 5.23 12.66 0.77
CA LEU A 62 4.87 11.29 0.49
C LEU A 62 3.56 10.92 1.15
N TYR A 63 3.43 11.33 2.39
CA TYR A 63 2.24 11.03 3.17
C TYR A 63 1.00 11.74 2.62
N GLU A 64 1.16 12.98 2.18
CA GLU A 64 0.02 13.77 1.73
C GLU A 64 -0.52 13.35 0.39
N LYS A 65 0.25 12.62 -0.38
CA LYS A 65 -0.21 12.17 -1.69
C LYS A 65 -0.95 10.83 -1.64
N ILE A 66 -1.09 10.27 -0.45
CA ILE A 66 -1.80 9.02 -0.30
C ILE A 66 -3.29 9.26 -0.48
N VAL A 67 -3.90 8.43 -1.31
CA VAL A 67 -5.32 8.50 -1.64
C VAL A 67 -6.03 7.39 -0.90
N GLN A 68 -7.31 7.61 -0.60
CA GLN A 68 -8.12 6.56 0.02
C GLN A 68 -9.20 6.13 -0.94
N LEU A 69 -9.29 4.83 -1.16
CA LEU A 69 -10.32 4.25 -2.00
C LEU A 69 -11.03 3.15 -1.21
N LYS A 70 -12.30 2.94 -1.55
CA LYS A 70 -13.03 1.84 -0.93
C LYS A 70 -12.64 0.53 -1.58
N MET A 71 -12.20 -0.39 -0.77
CA MET A 71 -11.81 -1.71 -1.23
C MET A 71 -12.45 -2.77 -0.38
N THR A 72 -12.64 -3.95 -0.95
CA THR A 72 -13.25 -5.05 -0.22
C THR A 72 -12.27 -5.56 0.83
N ALA A 73 -12.72 -5.56 2.07
CA ALA A 73 -11.93 -6.08 3.18
C ALA A 73 -12.13 -7.59 3.30
N PRO A 74 -11.29 -8.26 4.10
CA PRO A 74 -11.43 -9.71 4.26
C PRO A 74 -12.78 -10.17 4.76
N ASP A 75 -13.49 -9.30 5.49
CA ASP A 75 -14.83 -9.63 5.98
C ASP A 75 -15.90 -9.41 4.93
N GLY A 76 -15.54 -9.03 3.71
CA GLY A 76 -16.48 -8.83 2.62
C GLY A 76 -17.07 -7.44 2.54
N LYS A 77 -16.77 -6.59 3.49
CA LYS A 77 -17.29 -5.24 3.51
C LYS A 77 -16.31 -4.29 2.82
N LYS A 78 -16.86 -3.22 2.26
CA LYS A 78 -16.00 -2.21 1.63
C LYS A 78 -15.59 -1.18 2.65
N ARG A 79 -14.30 -0.92 2.72
CA ARG A 79 -13.75 0.04 3.67
C ARG A 79 -12.77 0.94 2.97
N LEU A 80 -12.64 2.16 3.47
CA LEU A 80 -11.64 3.08 2.96
C LEU A 80 -10.25 2.53 3.25
N THR A 81 -9.44 2.50 2.21
CA THR A 81 -8.12 1.90 2.28
C THR A 81 -7.11 2.88 1.69
N ASP A 82 -6.00 3.06 2.39
CA ASP A 82 -4.93 3.90 1.88
C ASP A 82 -4.29 3.22 0.67
N VAL A 83 -4.20 3.93 -0.43
CA VAL A 83 -3.63 3.40 -1.65
C VAL A 83 -2.58 4.36 -2.20
N ALA A 84 -1.71 3.83 -3.03
CA ALA A 84 -0.66 4.63 -3.67
C ALA A 84 -0.49 4.16 -5.09
N ASP A 85 -0.12 5.08 -5.98
CA ASP A 85 0.21 4.70 -7.33
C ASP A 85 1.61 4.08 -7.35
N THR A 86 2.06 3.67 -8.53
CA THR A 86 3.32 2.95 -8.63
C THR A 86 4.49 3.77 -8.10
N GLU A 87 4.54 5.03 -8.46
CA GLU A 87 5.65 5.89 -8.05
C GLU A 87 5.67 6.08 -6.55
N GLN A 88 4.52 6.37 -5.97
CA GLN A 88 4.42 6.55 -4.53
C GLN A 88 4.74 5.25 -3.80
N LEU A 89 4.27 4.15 -4.35
CA LEU A 89 4.50 2.85 -3.74
C LEU A 89 5.99 2.54 -3.67
N LEU A 90 6.72 2.85 -4.73
CA LEU A 90 8.16 2.62 -4.74
C LEU A 90 8.86 3.43 -3.66
N ARG A 91 8.41 4.65 -3.45
CA ARG A 91 8.99 5.50 -2.40
C ARG A 91 8.71 4.94 -1.03
N ILE A 92 7.51 4.42 -0.83
CA ILE A 92 7.15 3.82 0.44
C ILE A 92 7.98 2.57 0.69
N ILE A 93 8.19 1.77 -0.33
CA ILE A 93 9.00 0.57 -0.22
C ILE A 93 10.44 0.91 0.15
N GLN A 94 10.98 1.96 -0.44
CA GLN A 94 12.33 2.40 -0.11
C GLN A 94 12.41 2.85 1.35
N SER A 95 11.37 3.52 1.83
CA SER A 95 11.34 3.95 3.22
C SER A 95 11.30 2.75 4.15
N LEU A 96 10.55 1.72 3.76
CA LEU A 96 10.50 0.49 4.54
C LEU A 96 11.88 -0.13 4.68
N SER A 97 12.62 -0.18 3.59
CA SER A 97 13.94 -0.76 3.61
C SER A 97 14.88 0.00 4.55
N LEU A 98 14.78 1.31 4.54
CA LEU A 98 15.63 2.13 5.39
C LEU A 98 15.26 2.00 6.86
N ILE A 99 13.99 1.86 7.14
CA ILE A 99 13.52 1.81 8.51
C ILE A 99 13.82 0.46 9.16
N HIS A 100 13.88 -0.56 8.35
CA HIS A 100 14.10 -1.91 8.86
C HIS A 100 15.53 -2.23 9.21
N ILE A 101 16.39 -1.35 8.94
CA ILE A 101 17.77 -1.54 9.33
C ILE A 101 17.98 -1.18 10.78
#